data_58cb3eb4a35429470538dc93406ca6d8
#
_entry.id   58cb3eb4a35429470538dc93406ca6d8
#
_cell.length_a   1.000
_cell.length_b   1.000
_cell.length_c   1.000
_cell.angle_alpha   90.00
_cell.angle_beta   90.00
_cell.angle_gamma   90.00
#
_symmetry.space_group_name_H-M   'P 1'
#
loop_
_entity.id
_entity.type
_entity.pdbx_description
1 polymer ?
#
loop_
_entity_poly.entity_id
_entity_poly.type
_entity_poly.pdbx_seq_one_letter_code
_entity_poly.pdbx_strand_id
1 'polypeptide(L)'
;MDKLNQGKKAVFITQAAVIAALYTVLVIIFNYCSFGPIQFRIAEALTILPYFTPAAIPGLFVGCLLSNILGGAAIWDIIFGSIATLIGAIGTYALRKNKWLAPLPPIIANTLIVPFVLKYAYGSEGVFAMFFVTIGASEFIVCGIIGMLLLFALNPVRNVIFKGVE
;
A
#
# COMPACT_ATOMS: atom_id res chain seq x y z
N MET A 1 -17.75 -17.24 -25.28
CA MET A 1 -17.64 -16.07 -24.38
C MET A 1 -17.10 -16.41 -22.99
N ASP A 2 -17.32 -17.61 -22.45
CA ASP A 2 -16.91 -17.99 -21.07
C ASP A 2 -15.40 -18.15 -20.85
N LYS A 3 -14.67 -18.77 -21.77
CA LYS A 3 -13.22 -19.03 -21.63
C LYS A 3 -12.36 -17.76 -21.61
N LEU A 4 -12.72 -16.75 -22.39
CA LEU A 4 -12.03 -15.45 -22.41
C LEU A 4 -12.23 -14.69 -21.08
N ASN A 5 -13.42 -14.81 -20.49
CA ASN A 5 -13.74 -14.20 -19.22
C ASN A 5 -13.03 -14.92 -18.03
N GLN A 6 -12.89 -16.25 -18.11
CA GLN A 6 -12.14 -17.05 -17.15
C GLN A 6 -10.64 -16.71 -17.19
N GLY A 7 -10.06 -16.52 -18.37
CA GLY A 7 -8.67 -16.10 -18.52
C GLY A 7 -8.38 -14.74 -17.90
N LYS A 8 -9.24 -13.74 -18.11
CA LYS A 8 -9.11 -12.42 -17.51
C LYS A 8 -9.19 -12.47 -15.97
N LYS A 9 -10.11 -13.27 -15.42
CA LYS A 9 -10.24 -13.47 -13.97
C LYS A 9 -9.00 -14.14 -13.38
N ALA A 10 -8.45 -15.15 -14.03
CA ALA A 10 -7.24 -15.82 -13.58
C ALA A 10 -6.05 -14.85 -13.54
N VAL A 11 -5.85 -14.03 -14.58
CA VAL A 11 -4.80 -13.02 -14.62
C VAL A 11 -4.97 -11.99 -13.49
N PHE A 12 -6.20 -11.51 -13.26
CA PHE A 12 -6.51 -10.59 -12.18
C PHE A 12 -6.12 -11.16 -10.80
N ILE A 13 -6.55 -12.39 -10.52
CA ILE A 13 -6.26 -13.06 -9.23
C ILE A 13 -4.76 -13.30 -9.08
N THR A 14 -4.08 -13.73 -10.14
CA THR A 14 -2.62 -13.96 -10.11
C THR A 14 -1.86 -12.66 -9.84
N GLN A 15 -2.23 -11.56 -10.51
CA GLN A 15 -1.60 -10.26 -10.25
C GLN A 15 -1.84 -9.80 -8.81
N ALA A 16 -3.07 -9.92 -8.30
CA ALA A 16 -3.39 -9.59 -6.92
C ALA A 16 -2.57 -10.42 -5.92
N ALA A 17 -2.45 -11.73 -6.15
CA ALA A 17 -1.68 -12.63 -5.30
C ALA A 17 -0.18 -12.30 -5.29
N VAL A 18 0.40 -12.02 -6.46
CA VAL A 18 1.81 -11.62 -6.57
C VAL A 18 2.08 -10.30 -5.85
N ILE A 19 1.18 -9.31 -6.01
CA ILE A 19 1.30 -8.02 -5.32
C ILE A 19 1.19 -8.20 -3.81
N ALA A 20 0.23 -9.02 -3.33
CA ALA A 20 0.10 -9.33 -1.92
C ALA A 20 1.35 -10.01 -1.35
N ALA A 21 1.92 -10.97 -2.07
CA ALA A 21 3.15 -11.65 -1.68
C ALA A 21 4.34 -10.68 -1.62
N LEU A 22 4.52 -9.83 -2.64
CA LEU A 22 5.58 -8.82 -2.66
C LEU A 22 5.46 -7.83 -1.50
N TYR A 23 4.24 -7.34 -1.23
CA TYR A 23 3.99 -6.44 -0.10
C TYR A 23 4.36 -7.12 1.22
N THR A 24 3.87 -8.33 1.44
CA THR A 24 4.14 -9.11 2.67
C THR A 24 5.63 -9.37 2.86
N VAL A 25 6.32 -9.80 1.81
CA VAL A 25 7.77 -10.05 1.86
C VAL A 25 8.55 -8.78 2.18
N LEU A 26 8.22 -7.65 1.56
CA LEU A 26 8.86 -6.38 1.87
C LEU A 26 8.68 -5.96 3.32
N VAL A 27 7.45 -6.09 3.87
CA VAL A 27 7.22 -5.78 5.29
C VAL A 27 8.03 -6.69 6.20
N ILE A 28 8.12 -7.99 5.90
CA ILE A 28 8.86 -8.94 6.72
C ILE A 28 10.36 -8.67 6.67
N ILE A 29 10.93 -8.44 5.47
CA ILE A 29 12.36 -8.13 5.29
C ILE A 29 12.73 -6.85 6.05
N PHE A 30 11.89 -5.82 5.94
CA PHE A 30 12.10 -4.53 6.58
C PHE A 30 11.29 -4.37 7.88
N ASN A 31 11.00 -5.46 8.56
CA ASN A 31 10.18 -5.49 9.78
C ASN A 31 10.68 -4.49 10.85
N TYR A 32 11.99 -4.34 10.97
CA TYR A 32 12.63 -3.44 11.91
C TYR A 32 12.24 -1.96 11.74
N CYS A 33 11.94 -1.55 10.51
CA CYS A 33 11.54 -0.19 10.17
C CYS A 33 10.02 -0.05 9.99
N SER A 34 9.32 -1.17 9.81
CA SER A 34 7.89 -1.18 9.44
C SER A 34 6.95 -0.98 10.62
N PHE A 35 7.43 -1.22 11.84
CA PHE A 35 6.64 -1.10 13.07
C PHE A 35 7.38 -0.22 14.08
N GLY A 36 6.64 0.59 14.84
CA GLY A 36 7.19 1.48 15.85
C GLY A 36 6.68 2.93 15.72
N PRO A 37 7.19 3.85 16.57
CA PRO A 37 6.74 5.25 16.59
C PRO A 37 7.08 6.04 15.32
N ILE A 38 8.12 5.61 14.58
CA ILE A 38 8.48 6.12 13.26
C ILE A 38 8.32 4.94 12.31
N GLN A 39 7.13 4.78 11.75
CA GLN A 39 6.85 3.71 10.79
C GLN A 39 7.39 4.10 9.40
N PHE A 40 8.45 3.42 8.98
CA PHE A 40 8.98 3.56 7.62
C PHE A 40 8.71 2.27 6.84
N ARG A 41 7.49 2.17 6.30
CA ARG A 41 6.98 0.95 5.67
C ARG A 41 7.26 0.97 4.17
N ILE A 42 8.43 0.46 3.75
CA ILE A 42 8.88 0.45 2.34
C ILE A 42 7.85 -0.19 1.41
N ALA A 43 7.09 -1.17 1.88
CA ALA A 43 6.03 -1.83 1.11
C ALA A 43 4.93 -0.86 0.65
N GLU A 44 4.72 0.28 1.33
CA GLU A 44 3.76 1.31 0.91
C GLU A 44 4.12 1.96 -0.43
N ALA A 45 5.38 1.87 -0.89
CA ALA A 45 5.73 2.27 -2.25
C ALA A 45 4.94 1.50 -3.33
N LEU A 46 4.48 0.27 -3.03
CA LEU A 46 3.64 -0.51 -3.92
C LEU A 46 2.21 0.04 -4.05
N THR A 47 1.78 0.98 -3.19
CA THR A 47 0.46 1.62 -3.28
C THR A 47 0.31 2.49 -4.53
N ILE A 48 1.37 2.66 -5.30
CA ILE A 48 1.32 3.26 -6.64
C ILE A 48 0.81 2.29 -7.73
N LEU A 49 0.84 0.96 -7.50
CA LEU A 49 0.47 -0.05 -8.49
C LEU A 49 -0.99 0.00 -8.98
N PRO A 50 -1.98 0.46 -8.20
CA PRO A 50 -3.33 0.70 -8.70
C PRO A 50 -3.40 1.70 -9.86
N TYR A 51 -2.38 2.53 -10.06
CA TYR A 51 -2.24 3.36 -11.26
C TYR A 51 -2.24 2.52 -12.55
N PHE A 52 -1.64 1.32 -12.51
CA PHE A 52 -1.51 0.42 -13.66
C PHE A 52 -2.58 -0.66 -13.74
N THR A 53 -3.00 -1.22 -12.60
CA THR A 53 -3.92 -2.36 -12.56
C THR A 53 -4.88 -2.30 -11.37
N PRO A 54 -6.19 -2.55 -11.58
CA PRO A 54 -7.14 -2.64 -10.48
C PRO A 54 -6.91 -3.87 -9.59
N ALA A 55 -6.18 -4.90 -10.06
CA ALA A 55 -5.81 -6.07 -9.27
C ALA A 55 -4.91 -5.71 -8.08
N ALA A 56 -4.22 -4.56 -8.14
CA ALA A 56 -3.41 -4.08 -7.05
C ALA A 56 -4.24 -3.66 -5.82
N ILE A 57 -5.50 -3.28 -5.99
CA ILE A 57 -6.37 -2.89 -4.86
C ILE A 57 -6.52 -4.05 -3.86
N PRO A 58 -7.09 -5.21 -4.24
CA PRO A 58 -7.18 -6.35 -3.34
C PRO A 58 -5.81 -6.92 -2.97
N GLY A 59 -4.82 -6.87 -3.87
CA GLY A 59 -3.47 -7.35 -3.59
C GLY A 59 -2.79 -6.61 -2.44
N LEU A 60 -2.84 -5.28 -2.45
CA LEU A 60 -2.28 -4.44 -1.39
C LEU A 60 -3.01 -4.61 -0.06
N PHE A 61 -4.35 -4.66 -0.09
CA PHE A 61 -5.15 -4.89 1.09
C PHE A 61 -4.81 -6.21 1.78
N VAL A 62 -4.81 -7.31 1.01
CA VAL A 62 -4.48 -8.65 1.52
C VAL A 62 -3.01 -8.71 1.97
N GLY A 63 -2.10 -8.10 1.20
CA GLY A 63 -0.69 -8.03 1.56
C GLY A 63 -0.44 -7.28 2.87
N CYS A 64 -1.10 -6.14 3.06
CA CYS A 64 -1.03 -5.38 4.31
C CYS A 64 -1.62 -6.17 5.48
N LEU A 65 -2.78 -6.79 5.29
CA LEU A 65 -3.43 -7.63 6.31
C LEU A 65 -2.52 -8.79 6.74
N LEU A 66 -2.00 -9.54 5.79
CA LEU A 66 -1.12 -10.69 6.06
C LEU A 66 0.20 -10.27 6.72
N SER A 67 0.80 -9.18 6.23
CA SER A 67 2.07 -8.70 6.80
C SER A 67 1.91 -8.20 8.24
N ASN A 68 0.81 -7.54 8.57
CA ASN A 68 0.52 -7.09 9.92
C ASN A 68 0.29 -8.28 10.86
N ILE A 69 -0.43 -9.32 10.40
CA ILE A 69 -0.64 -10.55 11.17
C ILE A 69 0.70 -11.26 11.42
N LEU A 70 1.48 -11.49 10.37
CA LEU A 70 2.77 -12.20 10.45
C LEU A 70 3.84 -11.38 11.19
N GLY A 71 3.78 -10.07 11.11
CA GLY A 71 4.65 -9.14 11.84
C GLY A 71 4.31 -8.97 13.32
N GLY A 72 3.20 -9.57 13.79
CA GLY A 72 2.77 -9.49 15.18
C GLY A 72 2.22 -8.11 15.58
N ALA A 73 1.66 -7.37 14.62
CA ALA A 73 1.05 -6.08 14.88
C ALA A 73 -0.16 -6.16 15.82
N ALA A 74 -0.46 -5.08 16.53
CA ALA A 74 -1.67 -4.97 17.34
C ALA A 74 -2.92 -5.15 16.46
N ILE A 75 -3.99 -5.74 17.02
CA ILE A 75 -5.24 -6.04 16.30
C ILE A 75 -5.82 -4.79 15.60
N TRP A 76 -5.70 -3.64 16.22
CA TRP A 76 -6.16 -2.37 15.66
C TRP A 76 -5.33 -1.92 14.46
N ASP A 77 -4.01 -2.22 14.44
CA ASP A 77 -3.16 -1.95 13.29
C ASP A 77 -3.46 -2.91 12.13
N ILE A 78 -3.72 -4.18 12.45
CA ILE A 78 -4.17 -5.16 11.45
C ILE A 78 -5.43 -4.66 10.73
N ILE A 79 -6.40 -4.12 11.46
CA ILE A 79 -7.67 -3.66 10.90
C ILE A 79 -7.50 -2.30 10.23
N PHE A 80 -7.12 -1.27 10.98
CA PHE A 80 -7.13 0.12 10.50
C PHE A 80 -5.97 0.41 9.55
N GLY A 81 -4.79 -0.21 9.74
CA GLY A 81 -3.69 -0.10 8.80
C GLY A 81 -4.05 -0.70 7.44
N SER A 82 -4.70 -1.87 7.42
CA SER A 82 -5.15 -2.48 6.16
C SER A 82 -6.27 -1.67 5.50
N ILE A 83 -7.18 -1.07 6.27
CA ILE A 83 -8.21 -0.16 5.74
C ILE A 83 -7.57 1.11 5.16
N ALA A 84 -6.56 1.67 5.81
CA ALA A 84 -5.83 2.84 5.31
C ALA A 84 -5.17 2.54 3.96
N THR A 85 -4.48 1.40 3.85
CA THR A 85 -3.88 0.92 2.58
C THR A 85 -4.95 0.70 1.50
N LEU A 86 -6.12 0.14 1.86
CA LEU A 86 -7.23 -0.05 0.92
C LEU A 86 -7.78 1.29 0.39
N ILE A 87 -8.02 2.25 1.30
CA ILE A 87 -8.49 3.60 0.93
C ILE A 87 -7.46 4.28 0.01
N GLY A 88 -6.17 4.20 0.37
CA GLY A 88 -5.07 4.71 -0.44
C GLY A 88 -5.06 4.10 -1.84
N ALA A 89 -5.15 2.76 -1.94
CA ALA A 89 -5.16 2.02 -3.19
C ALA A 89 -6.35 2.40 -4.10
N ILE A 90 -7.56 2.49 -3.54
CA ILE A 90 -8.76 2.94 -4.27
C ILE A 90 -8.58 4.37 -4.76
N GLY A 91 -8.06 5.27 -3.91
CA GLY A 91 -7.80 6.65 -4.27
C GLY A 91 -6.76 6.79 -5.37
N THR A 92 -5.65 6.04 -5.31
CA THR A 92 -4.64 5.97 -6.37
C THR A 92 -5.26 5.55 -7.70
N TYR A 93 -6.10 4.52 -7.69
CA TYR A 93 -6.83 4.07 -8.88
C TYR A 93 -7.77 5.14 -9.42
N ALA A 94 -8.50 5.83 -8.55
CA ALA A 94 -9.41 6.91 -8.96
C ALA A 94 -8.66 8.09 -9.59
N LEU A 95 -7.48 8.43 -9.06
CA LEU A 95 -6.64 9.54 -9.54
C LEU A 95 -5.62 9.14 -10.61
N ARG A 96 -5.67 7.91 -11.14
CA ARG A 96 -4.71 7.37 -12.12
C ARG A 96 -4.59 8.16 -13.44
N LYS A 97 -5.53 9.06 -13.71
CA LYS A 97 -5.44 9.97 -14.87
C LYS A 97 -4.31 10.99 -14.73
N ASN A 98 -3.91 11.31 -13.51
CA ASN A 98 -2.82 12.25 -13.23
C ASN A 98 -1.77 11.56 -12.35
N LYS A 99 -0.62 11.23 -12.96
CA LYS A 99 0.49 10.55 -12.28
C LYS A 99 1.00 11.27 -11.03
N TRP A 100 0.94 12.60 -11.00
CA TRP A 100 1.42 13.39 -9.87
C TRP A 100 0.45 13.39 -8.67
N LEU A 101 -0.84 13.12 -8.91
CA LEU A 101 -1.84 12.99 -7.84
C LEU A 101 -1.99 11.56 -7.33
N ALA A 102 -1.48 10.58 -8.08
CA ALA A 102 -1.62 9.17 -7.73
C ALA A 102 -1.04 8.78 -6.35
N PRO A 103 0.09 9.33 -5.86
CA PRO A 103 0.63 8.99 -4.54
C PRO A 103 -0.08 9.72 -3.38
N LEU A 104 -0.90 10.75 -3.62
CA LEU A 104 -1.52 11.53 -2.54
C LEU A 104 -2.51 10.74 -1.67
N PRO A 105 -3.42 9.90 -2.23
CA PRO A 105 -4.39 9.18 -1.41
C PRO A 105 -3.77 8.27 -0.34
N PRO A 106 -2.75 7.43 -0.62
CA PRO A 106 -2.13 6.63 0.43
C PRO A 106 -1.40 7.49 1.47
N ILE A 107 -0.72 8.57 1.06
CA ILE A 107 -0.09 9.52 2.00
C ILE A 107 -1.13 10.10 2.96
N ILE A 108 -2.25 10.57 2.44
CA ILE A 108 -3.31 11.19 3.24
C ILE A 108 -3.97 10.14 4.15
N ALA A 109 -4.33 8.97 3.62
CA ALA A 109 -5.01 7.92 4.38
C ALA A 109 -4.17 7.45 5.57
N ASN A 110 -2.90 7.12 5.34
CA ASN A 110 -2.00 6.66 6.39
C ASN A 110 -1.69 7.79 7.40
N THR A 111 -1.41 9.00 6.93
CA THR A 111 -1.15 10.15 7.82
C THR A 111 -2.34 10.45 8.73
N LEU A 112 -3.57 10.24 8.26
CA LEU A 112 -4.76 10.48 9.09
C LEU A 112 -5.11 9.31 10.01
N ILE A 113 -4.88 8.06 9.60
CA ILE A 113 -5.36 6.87 10.34
C ILE A 113 -4.29 6.32 11.28
N VAL A 114 -3.04 6.17 10.83
CA VAL A 114 -1.98 5.49 11.60
C VAL A 114 -1.62 6.19 12.91
N PRO A 115 -1.59 7.53 13.04
CA PRO A 115 -1.33 8.19 14.32
C PRO A 115 -2.31 7.80 15.42
N PHE A 116 -3.59 7.58 15.09
CA PHE A 116 -4.57 7.10 16.06
C PHE A 116 -4.27 5.67 16.51
N VAL A 117 -3.85 4.80 15.59
CA VAL A 117 -3.43 3.43 15.92
C VAL A 117 -2.22 3.46 16.85
N LEU A 118 -1.21 4.27 16.56
CA LEU A 118 -0.03 4.42 17.42
C LEU A 118 -0.40 4.89 18.83
N LYS A 119 -1.29 5.85 18.93
CA LYS A 119 -1.71 6.41 20.23
C LYS A 119 -2.53 5.43 21.03
N TYR A 120 -3.57 4.83 20.42
CA TYR A 120 -4.58 4.06 21.15
C TYR A 120 -4.30 2.55 21.20
N ALA A 121 -3.67 1.99 20.17
CA ALA A 121 -3.38 0.56 20.12
C ALA A 121 -2.03 0.19 20.74
N TYR A 122 -1.02 1.02 20.53
CA TYR A 122 0.32 0.79 21.06
C TYR A 122 0.62 1.59 22.33
N GLY A 123 -0.26 2.51 22.75
CA GLY A 123 -0.03 3.34 23.92
C GLY A 123 1.22 4.21 23.80
N SER A 124 1.64 4.52 22.57
CA SER A 124 2.90 5.24 22.32
C SER A 124 2.94 6.55 23.07
N GLU A 125 3.93 6.70 23.92
CA GLU A 125 4.18 7.95 24.66
C GLU A 125 4.76 9.00 23.68
N GLY A 126 4.21 10.20 23.72
CA GLY A 126 4.67 11.31 22.88
C GLY A 126 3.57 12.31 22.58
N VAL A 127 3.98 13.45 22.01
CA VAL A 127 3.04 14.47 21.58
C VAL A 127 2.29 13.94 20.36
N PHE A 128 0.96 13.83 20.47
CA PHE A 128 0.12 13.26 19.41
C PHE A 128 0.35 13.91 18.03
N ALA A 129 0.56 15.23 18.01
CA ALA A 129 0.87 15.95 16.77
C ALA A 129 2.17 15.48 16.09
N MET A 130 3.16 14.98 16.85
CA MET A 130 4.41 14.46 16.27
C MET A 130 4.16 13.21 15.43
N PHE A 131 3.19 12.35 15.79
CA PHE A 131 2.88 11.17 14.99
C PHE A 131 2.36 11.52 13.59
N PHE A 132 1.59 12.59 13.47
CA PHE A 132 1.15 13.06 12.14
C PHE A 132 2.34 13.54 11.30
N VAL A 133 3.28 14.24 11.91
CA VAL A 133 4.48 14.74 11.21
C VAL A 133 5.40 13.60 10.82
N THR A 134 5.69 12.67 11.73
CA THR A 134 6.59 11.54 11.43
C THR A 134 6.01 10.58 10.42
N ILE A 135 4.74 10.19 10.56
CA ILE A 135 4.05 9.32 9.60
C ILE A 135 3.91 10.04 8.25
N GLY A 136 3.45 11.30 8.25
CA GLY A 136 3.30 12.07 7.01
C GLY A 136 4.63 12.23 6.26
N ALA A 137 5.73 12.49 6.97
CA ALA A 137 7.06 12.58 6.36
C ALA A 137 7.52 11.22 5.79
N SER A 138 7.35 10.12 6.54
CA SER A 138 7.70 8.79 6.05
C SER A 138 6.87 8.37 4.85
N GLU A 139 5.55 8.60 4.87
CA GLU A 139 4.66 8.32 3.76
C GLU A 139 4.98 9.17 2.52
N PHE A 140 5.32 10.44 2.72
CA PHE A 140 5.76 11.30 1.61
C PHE A 140 7.05 10.76 0.96
N ILE A 141 8.00 10.28 1.73
CA ILE A 141 9.23 9.67 1.20
C ILE A 141 8.90 8.36 0.48
N VAL A 142 8.15 7.46 1.12
CA VAL A 142 7.90 6.12 0.60
C VAL A 142 6.92 6.14 -0.58
N CYS A 143 5.72 6.70 -0.40
CA CYS A 143 4.72 6.74 -1.46
C CYS A 143 5.00 7.84 -2.49
N GLY A 144 5.46 9.01 -2.02
CA GLY A 144 5.74 10.17 -2.87
C GLY A 144 7.01 9.98 -3.69
N ILE A 145 8.16 9.72 -3.06
CA ILE A 145 9.44 9.63 -3.77
C ILE A 145 9.65 8.22 -4.32
N ILE A 146 9.69 7.19 -3.47
CA ILE A 146 9.98 5.81 -3.91
C ILE A 146 8.86 5.28 -4.80
N GLY A 147 7.59 5.53 -4.45
CA GLY A 147 6.44 5.16 -5.28
C GLY A 147 6.46 5.82 -6.66
N MET A 148 6.83 7.10 -6.76
CA MET A 148 6.97 7.78 -8.06
C MET A 148 8.15 7.23 -8.86
N LEU A 149 9.29 6.93 -8.24
CA LEU A 149 10.39 6.26 -8.92
C LEU A 149 9.94 4.91 -9.49
N LEU A 150 9.20 4.13 -8.70
CA LEU A 150 8.62 2.86 -9.13
C LEU A 150 7.64 3.05 -10.30
N LEU A 151 6.79 4.09 -10.25
CA LEU A 151 5.88 4.42 -11.35
C LEU A 151 6.65 4.69 -12.64
N PHE A 152 7.70 5.52 -12.58
CA PHE A 152 8.50 5.82 -13.77
C PHE A 152 9.26 4.61 -14.29
N ALA A 153 9.77 3.75 -13.41
CA ALA A 153 10.46 2.52 -13.78
C ALA A 153 9.53 1.48 -14.44
N LEU A 154 8.28 1.37 -13.97
CA LEU A 154 7.31 0.42 -14.50
C LEU A 154 6.59 0.93 -15.76
N ASN A 155 6.48 2.24 -15.95
CA ASN A 155 5.70 2.81 -17.06
C ASN A 155 6.14 2.31 -18.46
N PRO A 156 7.46 2.16 -18.80
CA PRO A 156 7.87 1.63 -20.10
C PRO A 156 7.47 0.18 -20.33
N VAL A 157 7.38 -0.63 -19.28
CA VAL A 157 7.10 -2.07 -19.34
C VAL A 157 5.67 -2.43 -18.95
N ARG A 158 4.81 -1.43 -18.70
CA ARG A 158 3.43 -1.62 -18.21
C ARG A 158 2.61 -2.56 -19.07
N ASN A 159 2.74 -2.46 -20.40
CA ASN A 159 1.98 -3.26 -21.36
C ASN A 159 2.38 -4.75 -21.36
N VAL A 160 3.54 -5.08 -20.81
CA VAL A 160 4.01 -6.47 -20.66
C VAL A 160 3.57 -7.02 -19.30
N ILE A 161 3.79 -6.26 -18.23
CA ILE A 161 3.56 -6.71 -16.85
C ILE A 161 2.05 -6.73 -16.51
N PHE A 162 1.29 -5.70 -16.91
CA PHE A 162 -0.12 -5.53 -16.52
C PHE A 162 -1.10 -5.90 -17.64
N LYS A 163 -0.65 -6.66 -18.65
CA LYS A 163 -1.49 -7.12 -19.76
C LYS A 163 -2.64 -8.00 -19.26
N GLY A 164 -3.86 -7.73 -19.76
CA GLY A 164 -5.01 -8.63 -19.59
C GLY A 164 -6.00 -8.28 -18.48
N VAL A 165 -5.83 -7.16 -17.79
CA VAL A 165 -6.72 -6.70 -16.68
C VAL A 165 -7.43 -5.38 -17.01
N GLU A 166 -7.19 -4.81 -18.20
CA GLU A 166 -7.94 -3.64 -18.71
C GLU A 166 -9.32 -4.00 -19.22
#